data_a2e3b3d82c83d7f74d72528fcfe80f2f
#
_entry.id   a2e3b3d82c83d7f74d72528fcfe80f2f
#
_cell.length_a   1.000
_cell.length_b   1.000
_cell.length_c   1.000
_cell.angle_alpha   90.00
_cell.angle_beta   90.00
_cell.angle_gamma   90.00
#
_symmetry.space_group_name_H-M   'P 1'
#
loop_
_entity.id
_entity.type
_entity.pdbx_description
1 polymer ?
#
loop_
_entity_poly.entity_id
_entity_poly.type
_entity_poly.pdbx_seq_one_letter_code
_entity_poly.pdbx_strand_id
1 'polypeptide(L)'
;PRCVASSGSQEKIRHSLALTGLIDYFGTHLFSAHDQQVHQGKPAPDLFLHAAKSMGFRPNRCLVIEDSVAGVRAGIAAGMHTIGFAGGSHCNTDHPARLRHAGAHDVAMNMSTVTAIIDGIANDLDAS
;
A
#
# COMPACT_ATOMS: atom_id res chain seq x y z
N PRO A 1 3.02 -12.88 -2.49
CA PRO A 1 4.16 -11.96 -2.37
C PRO A 1 3.73 -10.63 -1.77
N ARG A 2 4.62 -10.01 -1.02
CA ARG A 2 4.35 -8.75 -0.34
C ARG A 2 5.59 -7.88 -0.27
N CYS A 3 5.39 -6.57 -0.20
CA CYS A 3 6.46 -5.62 -0.07
C CYS A 3 6.01 -4.40 0.73
N VAL A 4 6.97 -3.58 1.12
CA VAL A 4 6.73 -2.26 1.71
C VAL A 4 7.07 -1.21 0.65
N ALA A 5 6.20 -0.22 0.49
CA ALA A 5 6.41 0.91 -0.40
C ALA A 5 6.14 2.19 0.40
N SER A 6 7.19 2.87 0.78
CA SER A 6 7.14 3.97 1.75
C SER A 6 7.75 5.25 1.21
N SER A 7 7.21 6.38 1.66
CA SER A 7 7.81 7.71 1.38
C SER A 7 9.10 7.95 2.16
N GLY A 8 9.39 7.16 3.19
CA GLY A 8 10.62 7.23 3.95
C GLY A 8 11.83 6.69 3.19
N SER A 9 13.03 7.03 3.67
CA SER A 9 14.27 6.47 3.11
C SER A 9 14.38 4.98 3.42
N GLN A 10 15.24 4.27 2.67
CA GLN A 10 15.52 2.85 2.94
C GLN A 10 15.97 2.64 4.39
N GLU A 11 16.81 3.51 4.92
CA GLU A 11 17.29 3.45 6.29
C GLU A 11 16.13 3.56 7.30
N LYS A 12 15.23 4.51 7.11
CA LYS A 12 14.05 4.69 7.97
C LYS A 12 13.10 3.50 7.91
N ILE A 13 12.87 2.95 6.71
CA ILE A 13 12.03 1.77 6.53
C ILE A 13 12.63 0.59 7.32
N ARG A 14 13.91 0.31 7.13
CA ARG A 14 14.59 -0.80 7.83
C ARG A 14 14.56 -0.62 9.33
N HIS A 15 14.81 0.59 9.81
CA HIS A 15 14.81 0.90 11.24
C HIS A 15 13.42 0.65 11.85
N SER A 16 12.37 1.14 11.22
CA SER A 16 10.99 0.96 11.69
C SER A 16 10.59 -0.52 11.72
N LEU A 17 10.94 -1.26 10.66
CA LEU A 17 10.62 -2.69 10.59
C LEU A 17 11.42 -3.51 11.60
N ALA A 18 12.67 -3.15 11.86
CA ALA A 18 13.50 -3.81 12.87
C ALA A 18 12.92 -3.59 14.26
N LEU A 19 12.50 -2.36 14.59
CA LEU A 19 11.91 -2.04 15.90
C LEU A 19 10.59 -2.79 16.15
N THR A 20 9.82 -3.06 15.12
CA THR A 20 8.53 -3.75 15.22
C THR A 20 8.65 -5.27 15.03
N GLY A 21 9.84 -5.78 14.72
CA GLY A 21 10.05 -7.20 14.45
C GLY A 21 9.53 -7.67 13.10
N LEU A 22 9.21 -6.75 12.19
CA LEU A 22 8.60 -7.07 10.89
C LEU A 22 9.62 -7.17 9.75
N ILE A 23 10.89 -6.86 10.00
CA ILE A 23 11.89 -6.80 8.92
C ILE A 23 12.05 -8.14 8.19
N ASP A 24 12.02 -9.26 8.90
CA ASP A 24 12.16 -10.58 8.28
C ASP A 24 10.94 -10.97 7.44
N TYR A 25 9.80 -10.33 7.71
CA TYR A 25 8.55 -10.56 6.97
C TYR A 25 8.63 -10.09 5.53
N PHE A 26 9.36 -9.00 5.29
CA PHE A 26 9.47 -8.36 3.98
C PHE A 26 10.83 -8.62 3.33
N GLY A 27 11.83 -8.96 4.11
CA GLY A 27 13.19 -9.24 3.62
C GLY A 27 13.78 -8.04 2.88
N THR A 28 14.13 -8.24 1.62
CA THR A 28 14.68 -7.20 0.74
C THR A 28 13.61 -6.47 -0.07
N HIS A 29 12.33 -6.85 0.05
CA HIS A 29 11.24 -6.25 -0.71
C HIS A 29 10.78 -4.92 -0.06
N LEU A 30 11.69 -3.96 -0.03
CA LEU A 30 11.50 -2.64 0.57
C LEU A 30 11.75 -1.59 -0.50
N PHE A 31 10.72 -0.80 -0.82
CA PHE A 31 10.79 0.24 -1.85
C PHE A 31 10.57 1.60 -1.22
N SER A 32 11.40 2.55 -1.60
CA SER A 32 11.41 3.90 -1.05
C SER A 32 11.14 4.93 -2.14
N ALA A 33 10.45 6.01 -1.77
CA ALA A 33 10.31 7.16 -2.66
C ALA A 33 11.67 7.81 -2.98
N HIS A 34 12.71 7.49 -2.22
CA HIS A 34 14.07 7.96 -2.45
C HIS A 34 14.87 7.02 -3.37
N ASP A 35 14.31 5.88 -3.77
CA ASP A 35 14.96 4.98 -4.71
C ASP A 35 15.14 5.69 -6.08
N GLN A 36 16.25 5.37 -6.74
CA GLN A 36 16.66 6.05 -7.97
C GLN A 36 15.59 5.96 -9.09
N GLN A 37 14.80 4.88 -9.11
CA GLN A 37 13.77 4.63 -10.11
C GLN A 37 12.49 5.40 -9.86
N VAL A 38 12.36 6.06 -8.72
CA VAL A 38 11.17 6.82 -8.35
C VAL A 38 11.45 8.30 -8.58
N HIS A 39 10.79 8.90 -9.59
CA HIS A 39 11.00 10.31 -9.94
C HIS A 39 10.15 11.25 -9.10
N GLN A 40 8.92 10.83 -8.77
CA GLN A 40 8.00 11.61 -7.95
C GLN A 40 7.39 10.73 -6.87
N GLY A 41 7.36 11.24 -5.65
CA GLY A 41 6.69 10.57 -4.53
C GLY A 41 5.16 10.69 -4.59
N LYS A 42 4.49 10.01 -3.67
CA LYS A 42 3.02 10.07 -3.54
C LYS A 42 2.55 11.53 -3.50
N PRO A 43 1.48 11.87 -4.19
CA PRO A 43 0.43 11.06 -4.80
C PRO A 43 0.72 10.54 -6.21
N ALA A 44 1.92 10.75 -6.76
CA ALA A 44 2.30 10.17 -8.03
C ALA A 44 2.41 8.65 -7.93
N PRO A 45 2.16 7.90 -9.03
CA PRO A 45 2.15 6.44 -9.00
C PRO A 45 3.53 5.79 -9.04
N ASP A 46 4.60 6.57 -9.18
CA ASP A 46 5.95 6.09 -9.47
C ASP A 46 6.43 5.01 -8.51
N LEU A 47 6.24 5.22 -7.21
CA LEU A 47 6.70 4.29 -6.18
C LEU A 47 6.01 2.93 -6.31
N PHE A 48 4.69 2.91 -6.49
CA PHE A 48 3.95 1.65 -6.61
C PHE A 48 4.23 0.96 -7.93
N LEU A 49 4.40 1.70 -9.01
CA LEU A 49 4.79 1.12 -10.31
C LEU A 49 6.18 0.50 -10.25
N HIS A 50 7.12 1.17 -9.58
CA HIS A 50 8.46 0.63 -9.35
C HIS A 50 8.39 -0.67 -8.53
N ALA A 51 7.62 -0.68 -7.45
CA ALA A 51 7.47 -1.86 -6.61
C ALA A 51 6.86 -3.04 -7.39
N ALA A 52 5.79 -2.80 -8.14
CA ALA A 52 5.14 -3.84 -8.94
C ALA A 52 6.09 -4.43 -9.98
N LYS A 53 6.81 -3.58 -10.70
CA LYS A 53 7.79 -4.02 -11.70
C LYS A 53 8.90 -4.85 -11.07
N SER A 54 9.43 -4.40 -9.93
CA SER A 54 10.51 -5.10 -9.23
C SER A 54 10.06 -6.44 -8.66
N MET A 55 8.79 -6.54 -8.23
CA MET A 55 8.20 -7.79 -7.74
C MET A 55 7.74 -8.73 -8.88
N GLY A 56 7.71 -8.24 -10.12
CA GLY A 56 7.33 -9.04 -11.28
C GLY A 56 5.83 -9.17 -11.51
N PHE A 57 5.04 -8.19 -11.10
CA PHE A 57 3.58 -8.19 -11.25
C PHE A 57 3.10 -6.99 -12.03
N ARG A 58 2.03 -7.17 -12.80
CA ARG A 58 1.32 -6.06 -13.45
C ARG A 58 0.53 -5.27 -12.43
N PRO A 59 0.37 -3.95 -12.60
CA PRO A 59 -0.39 -3.14 -11.64
C PRO A 59 -1.81 -3.67 -11.37
N ASN A 60 -2.53 -4.14 -12.38
CA ASN A 60 -3.89 -4.67 -12.20
C ASN A 60 -3.93 -6.00 -11.43
N ARG A 61 -2.79 -6.57 -11.09
CA ARG A 61 -2.66 -7.76 -10.24
C ARG A 61 -2.10 -7.42 -8.87
N CYS A 62 -1.94 -6.15 -8.57
CA CYS A 62 -1.41 -5.66 -7.30
C CYS A 62 -2.51 -5.04 -6.47
N LEU A 63 -2.34 -5.14 -5.16
CA LEU A 63 -3.23 -4.57 -4.16
C LEU A 63 -2.42 -3.65 -3.26
N VAL A 64 -2.95 -2.46 -3.01
CA VAL A 64 -2.33 -1.45 -2.15
C VAL A 64 -3.15 -1.32 -0.87
N ILE A 65 -2.46 -1.26 0.27
CA ILE A 65 -3.04 -0.92 1.56
C ILE A 65 -2.38 0.38 2.02
N GLU A 66 -3.18 1.43 2.19
CA GLU A 66 -2.69 2.78 2.49
C GLU A 66 -3.52 3.48 3.53
N ASP A 67 -2.86 4.21 4.43
CA ASP A 67 -3.52 4.98 5.49
C ASP A 67 -3.62 6.49 5.18
N SER A 68 -3.01 6.96 4.10
CA SER A 68 -2.99 8.37 3.74
C SER A 68 -3.75 8.64 2.45
N VAL A 69 -4.29 9.86 2.34
CA VAL A 69 -4.95 10.34 1.11
C VAL A 69 -3.97 10.31 -0.08
N ALA A 70 -2.74 10.78 0.14
CA ALA A 70 -1.72 10.78 -0.92
C ALA A 70 -1.39 9.36 -1.39
N GLY A 71 -1.28 8.40 -0.46
CA GLY A 71 -1.02 7.01 -0.79
C GLY A 71 -2.17 6.35 -1.54
N VAL A 72 -3.42 6.62 -1.14
CA VAL A 72 -4.59 6.13 -1.87
C VAL A 72 -4.60 6.67 -3.29
N ARG A 73 -4.37 7.96 -3.47
CA ARG A 73 -4.29 8.56 -4.81
C ARG A 73 -3.20 7.94 -5.67
N ALA A 74 -2.05 7.66 -5.08
CA ALA A 74 -0.95 7.00 -5.78
C ALA A 74 -1.32 5.58 -6.24
N GLY A 75 -1.99 4.80 -5.39
CA GLY A 75 -2.48 3.46 -5.73
C GLY A 75 -3.47 3.49 -6.89
N ILE A 76 -4.43 4.41 -6.84
CA ILE A 76 -5.41 4.59 -7.92
C ILE A 76 -4.71 5.00 -9.23
N ALA A 77 -3.81 5.97 -9.16
CA ALA A 77 -3.05 6.44 -10.32
C ALA A 77 -2.19 5.33 -10.94
N ALA A 78 -1.72 4.39 -10.12
CA ALA A 78 -0.94 3.24 -10.58
C ALA A 78 -1.81 2.14 -11.23
N GLY A 79 -3.14 2.24 -11.16
CA GLY A 79 -4.05 1.23 -11.69
C GLY A 79 -4.17 0.00 -10.78
N MET A 80 -3.95 0.17 -9.49
CA MET A 80 -3.98 -0.92 -8.50
C MET A 80 -5.25 -0.85 -7.67
N HIS A 81 -5.77 -2.03 -7.28
CA HIS A 81 -6.86 -2.09 -6.30
C HIS A 81 -6.36 -1.55 -4.96
N THR A 82 -7.01 -0.52 -4.44
CA THR A 82 -6.51 0.21 -3.27
C THR A 82 -7.50 0.14 -2.12
N ILE A 83 -7.00 -0.34 -0.98
CA ILE A 83 -7.72 -0.38 0.30
C ILE A 83 -7.18 0.75 1.16
N GLY A 84 -8.07 1.65 1.60
CA GLY A 84 -7.74 2.64 2.60
C GLY A 84 -7.83 2.03 4.00
N PHE A 85 -6.78 2.20 4.79
CA PHE A 85 -6.75 1.72 6.16
C PHE A 85 -6.89 2.90 7.13
N ALA A 86 -7.97 2.91 7.89
CA ALA A 86 -8.31 3.99 8.81
C ALA A 86 -8.27 3.57 10.28
N GLY A 87 -7.56 2.49 10.60
CA GLY A 87 -7.46 1.93 11.94
C GLY A 87 -6.32 2.50 12.79
N GLY A 88 -5.53 3.42 12.26
CA GLY A 88 -4.42 4.02 13.00
C GLY A 88 -4.91 4.95 14.11
N SER A 89 -4.15 5.01 15.21
CA SER A 89 -4.49 5.85 16.37
C SER A 89 -4.49 7.36 16.04
N HIS A 90 -3.81 7.76 14.97
CA HIS A 90 -3.76 9.14 14.49
C HIS A 90 -4.91 9.51 13.56
N CYS A 91 -5.79 8.55 13.22
CA CYS A 91 -6.89 8.80 12.30
C CYS A 91 -8.06 9.48 13.00
N ASN A 92 -8.60 10.53 12.37
CA ASN A 92 -9.80 11.24 12.82
C ASN A 92 -11.07 10.46 12.42
N THR A 93 -12.21 10.84 12.98
CA THR A 93 -13.51 10.22 12.68
C THR A 93 -13.94 10.39 11.23
N ASP A 94 -13.48 11.45 10.54
CA ASP A 94 -13.77 11.71 9.14
C ASP A 94 -12.72 11.08 8.19
N HIS A 95 -11.67 10.47 8.71
CA HIS A 95 -10.59 9.91 7.92
C HIS A 95 -11.06 8.81 6.94
N PRO A 96 -11.93 7.88 7.34
CA PRO A 96 -12.46 6.89 6.38
C PRO A 96 -13.15 7.52 5.18
N ALA A 97 -13.95 8.57 5.38
CA ALA A 97 -14.63 9.28 4.30
C ALA A 97 -13.61 9.97 3.37
N ARG A 98 -12.54 10.52 3.92
CA ARG A 98 -11.47 11.15 3.14
C ARG A 98 -10.75 10.15 2.27
N LEU A 99 -10.49 8.94 2.77
CA LEU A 99 -9.87 7.88 1.98
C LEU A 99 -10.79 7.42 0.85
N ARG A 100 -12.09 7.30 1.11
CA ARG A 100 -13.08 6.99 0.06
C ARG A 100 -13.14 8.09 -0.99
N HIS A 101 -13.14 9.33 -0.57
CA HIS A 101 -13.17 10.48 -1.48
C HIS A 101 -11.90 10.53 -2.35
N ALA A 102 -10.76 10.08 -1.83
CA ALA A 102 -9.52 9.98 -2.58
C ALA A 102 -9.55 8.88 -3.65
N GLY A 103 -10.54 7.99 -3.61
CA GLY A 103 -10.76 6.96 -4.61
C GLY A 103 -10.56 5.52 -4.13
N ALA A 104 -10.32 5.30 -2.81
CA ALA A 104 -10.14 3.95 -2.30
C ALA A 104 -11.33 3.06 -2.68
N HIS A 105 -11.04 1.87 -3.19
CA HIS A 105 -12.08 0.90 -3.57
C HIS A 105 -12.78 0.34 -2.35
N ASP A 106 -12.02 0.15 -1.28
CA ASP A 106 -12.51 -0.30 0.03
C ASP A 106 -11.85 0.50 1.13
N VAL A 107 -12.51 0.61 2.27
CA VAL A 107 -11.94 1.22 3.48
C VAL A 107 -12.12 0.27 4.64
N ALA A 108 -11.04 -0.01 5.36
CA ALA A 108 -11.02 -0.91 6.49
C ALA A 108 -10.60 -0.17 7.76
N MET A 109 -11.26 -0.49 8.88
CA MET A 109 -10.97 0.11 10.20
C MET A 109 -10.05 -0.76 11.04
N ASN A 110 -9.79 -2.01 10.61
CA ASN A 110 -8.93 -2.95 11.32
C ASN A 110 -8.35 -3.98 10.35
N MET A 111 -7.35 -4.72 10.80
CA MET A 111 -6.65 -5.70 9.95
C MET A 111 -7.51 -6.92 9.62
N SER A 112 -8.44 -7.30 10.48
CA SER A 112 -9.39 -8.38 10.17
C SER A 112 -10.22 -8.08 8.94
N THR A 113 -10.70 -6.84 8.82
CA THR A 113 -11.45 -6.37 7.65
C THR A 113 -10.57 -6.37 6.40
N VAL A 114 -9.31 -5.92 6.52
CA VAL A 114 -8.35 -5.97 5.41
C VAL A 114 -8.19 -7.41 4.91
N THR A 115 -7.97 -8.35 5.82
CA THR A 115 -7.80 -9.77 5.48
C THR A 115 -9.03 -10.32 4.77
N ALA A 116 -10.23 -10.01 5.26
CA ALA A 116 -11.49 -10.44 4.64
C ALA A 116 -11.64 -9.89 3.21
N ILE A 117 -11.27 -8.63 2.98
CA ILE A 117 -11.31 -8.01 1.66
C ILE A 117 -10.32 -8.70 0.71
N ILE A 118 -9.11 -8.97 1.17
CA ILE A 118 -8.07 -9.65 0.38
C ILE A 118 -8.55 -11.05 -0.01
N ASP A 119 -9.11 -11.81 0.92
CA ASP A 119 -9.62 -13.17 0.67
C ASP A 119 -10.76 -13.14 -0.34
N GLY A 120 -11.65 -12.14 -0.25
CA GLY A 120 -12.73 -11.97 -1.22
C GLY A 120 -12.21 -11.71 -2.63
N ILE A 121 -11.21 -10.84 -2.76
CA ILE A 121 -10.58 -10.54 -4.05
C ILE A 121 -9.88 -11.78 -4.62
N ALA A 122 -9.14 -12.50 -3.80
CA ALA A 122 -8.44 -13.71 -4.23
C ALA A 122 -9.42 -14.78 -4.72
N ASN A 123 -10.55 -14.98 -4.02
CA ASN A 123 -11.59 -15.92 -4.42
C ASN A 123 -12.25 -15.51 -5.75
N ASP A 124 -12.49 -14.24 -5.96
CA ASP A 124 -13.06 -13.72 -7.22
C ASP A 124 -12.10 -13.96 -8.39
N LEU A 125 -10.81 -13.78 -8.19
CA LEU A 125 -9.80 -14.05 -9.21
C LEU A 125 -9.72 -15.55 -9.55
N ASP A 126 -9.81 -16.43 -8.54
CA ASP A 126 -9.79 -17.87 -8.74
C ASP A 126 -11.05 -18.38 -9.43
N ALA A 127 -12.18 -17.69 -9.25
CA ALA A 127 -13.45 -18.04 -9.86
C ALA A 127 -13.55 -17.60 -11.33
N SER A 128 -12.72 -16.69 -11.74
CA SER A 128 -12.69 -16.19 -13.11
C SER A 128 -11.69 -16.96 -13.96
#